data_6e8b9a65d73ba7ad9856262091a751c7
#
_entry.id   6e8b9a65d73ba7ad9856262091a751c7
#
_cell.length_a   1.000
_cell.length_b   1.000
_cell.length_c   1.000
_cell.angle_alpha   90.00
_cell.angle_beta   90.00
_cell.angle_gamma   90.00
#
_symmetry.space_group_name_H-M   'P 1'
#
loop_
_entity.id
_entity.type
_entity.pdbx_description
1 polymer ?
#
loop_
_entity_poly.entity_id
_entity_poly.type
_entity_poly.pdbx_seq_one_letter_code
_entity_poly.pdbx_strand_id
1 'polypeptide(L)'
;MKTLYESLLDDDLITKTDKMIKDEIKLFLKETYNGVVKISKKPNADGKYEVSSTGNVSVKNRDIISLTNGTFIWTVVGGDFYCNNCNSLTSLEGAPEKVGKYFYCDNCNSLTSLEGAPEKVGGGFSCYGCGSLESLKGAPKEAGEAFYCSGCKSLKTLKGAPQMINGGFSCHTCNSLTSLEGAPKKVGGTFCCDMCISLISLEGAPKEVGGRFYCNNCAGKFTIEDVKKVSNVKGEIKC
;
A
#
# COMPACT_ATOMS: atom_id res chain seq x y z
N MET A 1 -44.00 -24.63 -13.90
CA MET A 1 -44.64 -23.75 -12.92
C MET A 1 -43.53 -22.95 -12.23
N LYS A 2 -43.32 -21.71 -12.61
CA LYS A 2 -42.49 -20.77 -11.84
C LYS A 2 -43.17 -20.58 -10.49
N THR A 3 -42.46 -20.79 -9.43
CA THR A 3 -43.00 -20.66 -8.08
C THR A 3 -43.48 -19.22 -7.83
N LEU A 4 -44.58 -19.05 -7.14
CA LEU A 4 -45.18 -17.76 -6.74
C LEU A 4 -44.17 -16.80 -6.05
N TYR A 5 -43.01 -17.28 -5.64
CA TYR A 5 -41.94 -16.51 -5.01
C TYR A 5 -41.08 -15.71 -6.00
N GLU A 6 -40.99 -16.16 -7.28
CA GLU A 6 -40.22 -15.47 -8.31
C GLU A 6 -40.98 -14.33 -9.00
N SER A 7 -42.30 -14.25 -8.81
CA SER A 7 -43.14 -13.20 -9.38
C SER A 7 -43.44 -12.04 -8.42
N LEU A 8 -42.96 -12.08 -7.18
CA LEU A 8 -43.19 -11.07 -6.14
C LEU A 8 -41.94 -10.27 -5.76
N LEU A 9 -40.82 -10.52 -6.40
CA LEU A 9 -39.73 -9.56 -6.42
C LEU A 9 -40.05 -8.52 -7.50
N ASP A 10 -40.92 -7.60 -7.14
CA ASP A 10 -41.32 -6.46 -7.95
C ASP A 10 -40.05 -5.75 -8.41
N ASP A 11 -39.90 -5.53 -9.71
CA ASP A 11 -38.78 -4.75 -10.26
C ASP A 11 -38.68 -3.38 -9.55
N ASP A 12 -39.80 -2.86 -9.06
CA ASP A 12 -39.88 -1.65 -8.24
C ASP A 12 -39.25 -1.81 -6.85
N LEU A 13 -39.36 -2.99 -6.21
CA LEU A 13 -38.74 -3.24 -4.90
C LEU A 13 -37.23 -3.41 -5.03
N ILE A 14 -36.76 -4.11 -6.08
CA ILE A 14 -35.35 -4.26 -6.39
C ILE A 14 -34.73 -2.90 -6.71
N THR A 15 -35.36 -2.09 -7.54
CA THR A 15 -34.91 -0.74 -7.87
C THR A 15 -34.89 0.20 -6.67
N LYS A 16 -35.83 0.05 -5.74
CA LYS A 16 -35.89 0.84 -4.49
C LYS A 16 -34.77 0.45 -3.54
N THR A 17 -34.50 -0.84 -3.39
CA THR A 17 -33.39 -1.36 -2.57
C THR A 17 -32.05 -0.93 -3.12
N ASP A 18 -31.83 -1.04 -4.42
CA ASP A 18 -30.64 -0.56 -5.13
C ASP A 18 -30.41 0.95 -4.92
N LYS A 19 -31.46 1.74 -4.97
CA LYS A 19 -31.39 3.17 -4.71
C LYS A 19 -30.96 3.48 -3.29
N MET A 20 -31.52 2.77 -2.29
CA MET A 20 -31.17 2.95 -0.87
C MET A 20 -29.70 2.61 -0.63
N ILE A 21 -29.20 1.48 -1.15
CA ILE A 21 -27.80 1.08 -1.02
C ILE A 21 -26.87 2.12 -1.67
N LYS A 22 -27.20 2.60 -2.87
CA LYS A 22 -26.39 3.64 -3.54
C LYS A 22 -26.37 4.96 -2.76
N ASP A 23 -27.47 5.35 -2.12
CA ASP A 23 -27.51 6.57 -1.33
C ASP A 23 -26.70 6.40 -0.04
N GLU A 24 -26.69 5.22 0.58
CA GLU A 24 -25.81 4.88 1.69
C GLU A 24 -24.31 4.94 1.28
N ILE A 25 -23.96 4.36 0.13
CA ILE A 25 -22.60 4.44 -0.43
C ILE A 25 -22.20 5.89 -0.67
N LYS A 26 -23.06 6.71 -1.30
CA LYS A 26 -22.79 8.12 -1.53
C LYS A 26 -22.57 8.89 -0.23
N LEU A 27 -23.39 8.62 0.79
CA LEU A 27 -23.25 9.25 2.09
C LEU A 27 -21.90 8.89 2.72
N PHE A 28 -21.57 7.60 2.78
CA PHE A 28 -20.28 7.12 3.29
C PHE A 28 -19.10 7.76 2.53
N LEU A 29 -19.15 7.77 1.20
CA LEU A 29 -18.09 8.36 0.37
C LEU A 29 -17.97 9.86 0.61
N LYS A 30 -19.09 10.58 0.74
CA LYS A 30 -19.12 12.01 1.02
C LYS A 30 -18.53 12.36 2.38
N GLU A 31 -18.76 11.54 3.39
CA GLU A 31 -18.26 11.74 4.75
C GLU A 31 -16.79 11.33 4.90
N THR A 32 -16.40 10.27 4.19
CA THR A 32 -15.09 9.63 4.39
C THR A 32 -14.03 10.13 3.43
N TYR A 33 -14.39 10.45 2.19
CA TYR A 33 -13.44 10.76 1.12
C TYR A 33 -13.61 12.13 0.49
N ASN A 34 -12.51 12.66 -0.06
CA ASN A 34 -12.50 13.72 -1.06
C ASN A 34 -12.13 13.11 -2.41
N GLY A 35 -12.75 13.58 -3.47
CA GLY A 35 -12.51 13.13 -4.83
C GLY A 35 -13.80 12.92 -5.61
N VAL A 36 -13.69 12.90 -6.93
CA VAL A 36 -14.81 12.60 -7.82
C VAL A 36 -14.84 11.10 -8.09
N VAL A 37 -15.94 10.47 -7.72
CA VAL A 37 -16.11 9.02 -7.82
C VAL A 37 -17.29 8.64 -8.72
N LYS A 38 -17.19 7.45 -9.31
CA LYS A 38 -18.27 6.81 -10.05
C LYS A 38 -18.68 5.54 -9.32
N ILE A 39 -19.98 5.32 -9.22
CA ILE A 39 -20.58 4.08 -8.66
C ILE A 39 -21.20 3.32 -9.83
N SER A 40 -20.99 2.01 -9.91
CA SER A 40 -21.57 1.15 -10.94
C SER A 40 -23.11 1.23 -10.94
N LYS A 41 -23.72 0.98 -12.10
CA LYS A 41 -25.19 1.01 -12.23
C LYS A 41 -25.85 -0.14 -11.47
N LYS A 42 -25.20 -1.32 -11.46
CA LYS A 42 -25.65 -2.54 -10.79
C LYS A 42 -24.53 -3.11 -9.92
N PRO A 43 -24.84 -3.89 -8.89
CA PRO A 43 -23.83 -4.63 -8.13
C PRO A 43 -23.16 -5.69 -9.01
N ASN A 44 -21.97 -6.14 -8.61
CA ASN A 44 -21.26 -7.25 -9.20
C ASN A 44 -21.86 -8.61 -8.75
N ALA A 45 -21.22 -9.72 -9.12
CA ALA A 45 -21.67 -11.07 -8.77
C ALA A 45 -21.74 -11.32 -7.25
N ASP A 46 -20.94 -10.60 -6.46
CA ASP A 46 -20.93 -10.68 -4.98
C ASP A 46 -21.94 -9.74 -4.32
N GLY A 47 -22.81 -9.10 -5.11
CA GLY A 47 -23.79 -8.14 -4.62
C GLY A 47 -23.22 -6.79 -4.18
N LYS A 48 -21.94 -6.49 -4.49
CA LYS A 48 -21.28 -5.24 -4.14
C LYS A 48 -21.23 -4.26 -5.30
N TYR A 49 -21.42 -2.97 -5.00
CA TYR A 49 -21.23 -1.93 -6.00
C TYR A 49 -19.73 -1.66 -6.22
N GLU A 50 -19.36 -1.39 -7.46
CA GLU A 50 -18.00 -1.00 -7.82
C GLU A 50 -17.88 0.51 -7.77
N VAL A 51 -16.84 0.99 -7.09
CA VAL A 51 -16.50 2.41 -6.97
C VAL A 51 -15.16 2.66 -7.64
N SER A 52 -15.08 3.70 -8.46
CA SER A 52 -13.86 4.09 -9.15
C SER A 52 -13.71 5.61 -9.24
N SER A 53 -12.48 6.07 -9.46
CA SER A 53 -12.17 7.47 -9.74
C SER A 53 -11.13 7.57 -10.87
N THR A 54 -11.24 8.59 -11.70
CA THR A 54 -10.21 8.93 -12.69
C THR A 54 -9.14 9.86 -12.13
N GLY A 55 -9.46 10.56 -11.04
CA GLY A 55 -8.56 11.50 -10.36
C GLY A 55 -8.05 10.96 -9.02
N ASN A 56 -7.57 11.88 -8.20
CA ASN A 56 -7.10 11.58 -6.85
C ASN A 56 -8.27 11.35 -5.91
N VAL A 57 -8.05 10.49 -4.92
CA VAL A 57 -8.96 10.21 -3.82
C VAL A 57 -8.20 10.32 -2.51
N SER A 58 -8.76 11.02 -1.53
CA SER A 58 -8.14 11.12 -0.21
C SER A 58 -9.16 10.87 0.89
N VAL A 59 -8.74 10.10 1.89
CA VAL A 59 -9.49 9.93 3.14
C VAL A 59 -9.42 11.23 3.93
N LYS A 60 -10.57 11.81 4.25
CA LYS A 60 -10.67 13.02 5.09
C LYS A 60 -10.97 12.72 6.55
N ASN A 61 -11.72 11.66 6.83
CA ASN A 61 -11.93 11.18 8.19
C ASN A 61 -10.76 10.27 8.60
N ARG A 62 -9.93 10.71 9.55
CA ARG A 62 -8.73 9.99 10.00
C ARG A 62 -9.02 8.91 11.06
N ASP A 63 -10.23 8.87 11.59
CA ASP A 63 -10.67 7.89 12.59
C ASP A 63 -11.34 6.67 11.95
N ILE A 64 -11.27 6.53 10.63
CA ILE A 64 -11.83 5.35 9.95
C ILE A 64 -11.11 4.08 10.38
N ILE A 65 -11.90 3.01 10.52
CA ILE A 65 -11.41 1.66 10.82
C ILE A 65 -11.36 0.77 9.57
N SER A 66 -11.99 1.19 8.47
CA SER A 66 -12.05 0.46 7.20
C SER A 66 -12.14 1.43 6.02
N LEU A 67 -11.57 1.04 4.88
CA LEU A 67 -11.64 1.78 3.61
C LEU A 67 -12.92 1.49 2.81
N THR A 68 -13.84 0.70 3.35
CA THR A 68 -15.16 0.41 2.79
C THR A 68 -16.17 0.20 3.92
N ASN A 69 -17.46 0.39 3.63
CA ASN A 69 -18.54 0.05 4.55
C ASN A 69 -19.12 -1.36 4.29
N GLY A 70 -18.47 -2.15 3.42
CA GLY A 70 -18.90 -3.51 3.08
C GLY A 70 -19.90 -3.60 1.93
N THR A 71 -20.58 -2.51 1.55
CA THR A 71 -21.59 -2.49 0.47
C THR A 71 -20.98 -2.24 -0.92
N PHE A 72 -19.73 -1.81 -0.97
CA PHE A 72 -19.00 -1.56 -2.21
C PHE A 72 -17.55 -2.03 -2.13
N ILE A 73 -16.92 -2.12 -3.30
CA ILE A 73 -15.49 -2.32 -3.47
C ILE A 73 -14.90 -1.17 -4.30
N TRP A 74 -13.70 -0.75 -3.96
CA TRP A 74 -12.91 0.10 -4.82
C TRP A 74 -12.27 -0.74 -5.94
N THR A 75 -12.48 -0.38 -7.20
CA THR A 75 -11.82 -1.05 -8.32
C THR A 75 -10.57 -0.29 -8.76
N VAL A 76 -10.72 0.93 -9.25
CA VAL A 76 -9.61 1.72 -9.80
C VAL A 76 -9.65 3.14 -9.30
N VAL A 77 -8.50 3.66 -8.89
CA VAL A 77 -8.24 5.09 -8.72
C VAL A 77 -7.16 5.50 -9.72
N GLY A 78 -7.51 6.31 -10.72
CA GLY A 78 -6.60 6.70 -11.79
C GLY A 78 -5.49 7.66 -11.37
N GLY A 79 -5.74 8.46 -10.33
CA GLY A 79 -4.77 9.36 -9.71
C GLY A 79 -4.08 8.73 -8.49
N ASP A 80 -3.80 9.59 -7.49
CA ASP A 80 -3.26 9.18 -6.20
C ASP A 80 -4.38 8.77 -5.23
N PHE A 81 -4.07 7.83 -4.34
CA PHE A 81 -4.92 7.47 -3.22
C PHE A 81 -4.22 7.79 -1.89
N TYR A 82 -4.86 8.60 -1.06
CA TYR A 82 -4.30 9.06 0.21
C TYR A 82 -5.14 8.57 1.39
N CYS A 83 -4.56 7.75 2.26
CA CYS A 83 -5.13 7.37 3.56
C CYS A 83 -4.13 7.59 4.72
N ASN A 84 -3.34 8.67 4.61
CA ASN A 84 -2.31 9.02 5.60
C ASN A 84 -2.93 9.39 6.96
N ASN A 85 -2.21 9.08 8.04
CA ASN A 85 -2.58 9.39 9.43
C ASN A 85 -3.92 8.76 9.88
N CYS A 86 -4.36 7.67 9.24
CA CYS A 86 -5.53 6.90 9.65
C CYS A 86 -5.12 5.94 10.79
N ASN A 87 -5.04 6.48 12.01
CA ASN A 87 -4.45 5.76 13.14
C ASN A 87 -5.32 4.62 13.68
N SER A 88 -6.60 4.56 13.32
CA SER A 88 -7.50 3.45 13.67
C SER A 88 -7.53 2.32 12.64
N LEU A 89 -6.85 2.50 11.49
CA LEU A 89 -6.80 1.53 10.41
C LEU A 89 -5.78 0.43 10.74
N THR A 90 -6.24 -0.81 10.84
CA THR A 90 -5.40 -1.97 11.20
C THR A 90 -4.96 -2.80 10.00
N SER A 91 -5.64 -2.67 8.87
CA SER A 91 -5.33 -3.29 7.58
C SER A 91 -5.68 -2.34 6.42
N LEU A 92 -5.27 -2.66 5.20
CA LEU A 92 -5.65 -1.93 3.99
C LEU A 92 -6.84 -2.60 3.27
N GLU A 93 -7.56 -3.50 3.92
CA GLU A 93 -8.76 -4.10 3.33
C GLU A 93 -9.76 -3.04 2.88
N GLY A 94 -10.29 -3.24 1.68
CA GLY A 94 -11.15 -2.26 1.03
C GLY A 94 -10.41 -1.15 0.30
N ALA A 95 -9.08 -1.18 0.21
CA ALA A 95 -8.34 -0.29 -0.67
C ALA A 95 -8.64 -0.60 -2.16
N PRO A 96 -8.42 0.35 -3.08
CA PRO A 96 -8.57 0.11 -4.51
C PRO A 96 -7.68 -1.04 -5.00
N GLU A 97 -8.21 -1.89 -5.89
CA GLU A 97 -7.43 -2.96 -6.52
C GLU A 97 -6.24 -2.41 -7.32
N LYS A 98 -6.43 -1.24 -7.95
CA LYS A 98 -5.42 -0.56 -8.76
C LYS A 98 -5.40 0.93 -8.49
N VAL A 99 -4.18 1.48 -8.39
CA VAL A 99 -3.95 2.92 -8.27
C VAL A 99 -3.00 3.35 -9.39
N GLY A 100 -3.43 4.33 -10.18
CA GLY A 100 -2.71 4.76 -11.38
C GLY A 100 -1.41 5.51 -11.07
N LYS A 101 -1.39 6.24 -9.95
CA LYS A 101 -0.22 7.00 -9.49
C LYS A 101 0.28 6.47 -8.15
N TYR A 102 0.29 7.29 -7.10
CA TYR A 102 0.81 6.92 -5.79
C TYR A 102 -0.29 6.44 -4.84
N PHE A 103 0.06 5.45 -4.02
CA PHE A 103 -0.73 5.05 -2.85
C PHE A 103 0.02 5.44 -1.58
N TYR A 104 -0.61 6.24 -0.74
CA TYR A 104 -0.04 6.72 0.51
C TYR A 104 -0.86 6.26 1.71
N CYS A 105 -0.24 5.50 2.62
CA CYS A 105 -0.78 5.15 3.92
C CYS A 105 0.20 5.54 5.06
N ASP A 106 0.88 6.68 4.89
CA ASP A 106 1.89 7.14 5.83
C ASP A 106 1.32 7.40 7.22
N ASN A 107 2.11 7.10 8.26
CA ASN A 107 1.78 7.32 9.67
C ASN A 107 0.46 6.65 10.11
N CYS A 108 0.04 5.57 9.46
CA CYS A 108 -1.06 4.73 9.97
C CYS A 108 -0.52 3.82 11.07
N ASN A 109 -0.47 4.34 12.29
CA ASN A 109 0.28 3.72 13.38
C ASN A 109 -0.31 2.43 13.93
N SER A 110 -1.57 2.09 13.61
CA SER A 110 -2.19 0.81 13.97
C SER A 110 -2.05 -0.27 12.89
N LEU A 111 -1.50 0.06 11.70
CA LEU A 111 -1.25 -0.94 10.66
C LEU A 111 -0.19 -1.94 11.10
N THR A 112 -0.56 -3.22 11.16
CA THR A 112 0.35 -4.33 11.50
C THR A 112 0.77 -5.13 10.28
N SER A 113 0.05 -5.01 9.17
CA SER A 113 0.35 -5.59 7.86
C SER A 113 -0.15 -4.69 6.73
N LEU A 114 0.28 -4.95 5.50
CA LEU A 114 -0.19 -4.27 4.29
C LEU A 114 -1.27 -5.09 3.56
N GLU A 115 -1.88 -6.08 4.22
CA GLU A 115 -2.95 -6.88 3.64
C GLU A 115 -4.11 -5.99 3.18
N GLY A 116 -4.62 -6.27 1.99
CA GLY A 116 -5.60 -5.43 1.32
C GLY A 116 -5.02 -4.27 0.50
N ALA A 117 -3.69 -4.07 0.49
CA ALA A 117 -3.09 -3.06 -0.40
C ALA A 117 -3.40 -3.36 -1.88
N PRO A 118 -3.39 -2.33 -2.76
CA PRO A 118 -3.53 -2.53 -4.19
C PRO A 118 -2.55 -3.57 -4.74
N GLU A 119 -2.99 -4.46 -5.61
CA GLU A 119 -2.05 -5.40 -6.27
C GLU A 119 -1.02 -4.66 -7.12
N LYS A 120 -1.44 -3.54 -7.73
CA LYS A 120 -0.63 -2.75 -8.65
C LYS A 120 -0.78 -1.25 -8.40
N VAL A 121 0.35 -0.58 -8.24
CA VAL A 121 0.46 0.87 -8.11
C VAL A 121 1.35 1.39 -9.25
N GLY A 122 0.79 2.24 -10.11
CA GLY A 122 1.48 2.72 -11.31
C GLY A 122 2.67 3.65 -11.02
N GLY A 123 2.53 4.48 -9.99
CA GLY A 123 3.61 5.29 -9.41
C GLY A 123 4.28 4.57 -8.26
N GLY A 124 4.30 5.18 -7.07
CA GLY A 124 4.93 4.62 -5.90
C GLY A 124 3.95 4.24 -4.79
N PHE A 125 4.44 3.39 -3.88
CA PHE A 125 3.75 3.01 -2.65
C PHE A 125 4.51 3.56 -1.45
N SER A 126 3.79 4.20 -0.52
CA SER A 126 4.37 4.71 0.72
C SER A 126 3.57 4.25 1.94
N CYS A 127 4.28 3.63 2.88
CA CYS A 127 3.83 3.35 4.23
C CYS A 127 4.83 3.96 5.26
N TYR A 128 5.37 5.15 4.94
CA TYR A 128 6.29 5.85 5.80
C TYR A 128 5.71 6.02 7.22
N GLY A 129 6.52 5.74 8.24
CA GLY A 129 6.15 6.00 9.63
C GLY A 129 5.06 5.10 10.21
N CYS A 130 4.66 4.00 9.54
CA CYS A 130 3.74 3.02 10.11
C CYS A 130 4.42 2.24 11.25
N GLY A 131 4.34 2.79 12.46
CA GLY A 131 5.15 2.36 13.61
C GLY A 131 4.91 0.93 14.08
N SER A 132 3.72 0.37 13.88
CA SER A 132 3.35 -1.00 14.28
C SER A 132 3.58 -2.06 13.21
N LEU A 133 4.02 -1.66 11.99
CA LEU A 133 4.23 -2.59 10.87
C LEU A 133 5.44 -3.50 11.14
N GLU A 134 5.22 -4.82 11.20
CA GLU A 134 6.28 -5.79 11.51
C GLU A 134 6.92 -6.43 10.27
N SER A 135 6.21 -6.45 9.13
CA SER A 135 6.67 -6.96 7.85
C SER A 135 5.97 -6.25 6.70
N LEU A 136 6.42 -6.43 5.46
CA LEU A 136 5.77 -5.90 4.27
C LEU A 136 4.76 -6.89 3.65
N LYS A 137 4.28 -7.87 4.44
CA LYS A 137 3.26 -8.83 4.00
C LYS A 137 2.02 -8.08 3.48
N GLY A 138 1.56 -8.45 2.29
CA GLY A 138 0.42 -7.80 1.64
C GLY A 138 0.78 -6.57 0.82
N ALA A 139 2.05 -6.16 0.75
CA ALA A 139 2.47 -5.05 -0.11
C ALA A 139 2.12 -5.31 -1.59
N PRO A 140 1.98 -4.25 -2.42
CA PRO A 140 1.76 -4.39 -3.85
C PRO A 140 2.78 -5.31 -4.52
N LYS A 141 2.33 -6.15 -5.45
CA LYS A 141 3.24 -6.98 -6.27
C LYS A 141 4.08 -6.12 -7.22
N GLU A 142 3.50 -4.98 -7.65
CA GLU A 142 4.13 -4.02 -8.55
C GLU A 142 3.97 -2.60 -8.01
N ALA A 143 5.11 -1.89 -7.84
CA ALA A 143 5.17 -0.46 -7.64
C ALA A 143 6.04 0.14 -8.76
N GLY A 144 5.43 0.94 -9.62
CA GLY A 144 6.05 1.37 -10.88
C GLY A 144 7.27 2.27 -10.70
N GLU A 145 7.26 3.14 -9.69
CA GLU A 145 8.33 4.11 -9.48
C GLU A 145 9.12 3.84 -8.20
N ALA A 146 8.49 3.90 -7.02
CA ALA A 146 9.20 3.84 -5.75
C ALA A 146 8.44 3.09 -4.67
N PHE A 147 9.16 2.61 -3.65
CA PHE A 147 8.60 1.98 -2.46
C PHE A 147 9.24 2.57 -1.20
N TYR A 148 8.45 3.20 -0.35
CA TYR A 148 8.89 3.85 0.87
C TYR A 148 8.27 3.19 2.10
N CYS A 149 9.11 2.54 2.94
CA CYS A 149 8.74 2.00 4.25
C CYS A 149 9.62 2.56 5.37
N SER A 150 10.19 3.74 5.14
CA SER A 150 11.07 4.41 6.12
C SER A 150 10.32 4.76 7.40
N GLY A 151 10.99 4.73 8.53
CA GLY A 151 10.40 5.09 9.83
C GLY A 151 9.45 4.03 10.41
N CYS A 152 9.29 2.87 9.78
CA CYS A 152 8.54 1.75 10.34
C CYS A 152 9.35 1.09 11.46
N LYS A 153 9.23 1.62 12.68
CA LYS A 153 10.12 1.29 13.80
C LYS A 153 10.03 -0.17 14.24
N SER A 154 8.89 -0.82 14.08
CA SER A 154 8.66 -2.24 14.43
C SER A 154 8.99 -3.21 13.29
N LEU A 155 9.42 -2.72 12.11
CA LEU A 155 9.68 -3.54 10.93
C LEU A 155 10.90 -4.44 11.16
N LYS A 156 10.67 -5.76 11.24
CA LYS A 156 11.69 -6.79 11.53
C LYS A 156 12.28 -7.41 10.26
N THR A 157 11.54 -7.37 9.16
CA THR A 157 11.91 -7.99 7.87
C THR A 157 11.28 -7.24 6.70
N LEU A 158 11.93 -7.25 5.55
CA LEU A 158 11.41 -6.70 4.30
C LEU A 158 10.61 -7.74 3.49
N LYS A 159 10.32 -8.93 4.06
CA LYS A 159 9.50 -9.96 3.41
C LYS A 159 8.13 -9.39 3.02
N GLY A 160 7.77 -9.61 1.76
CA GLY A 160 6.58 -9.06 1.14
C GLY A 160 6.87 -7.88 0.21
N ALA A 161 8.06 -7.29 0.24
CA ALA A 161 8.41 -6.24 -0.73
C ALA A 161 8.33 -6.75 -2.18
N PRO A 162 7.95 -5.89 -3.14
CA PRO A 162 8.05 -6.20 -4.56
C PRO A 162 9.47 -6.62 -4.94
N GLN A 163 9.60 -7.63 -5.80
CA GLN A 163 10.92 -8.16 -6.18
C GLN A 163 11.74 -7.20 -7.05
N MET A 164 11.07 -6.28 -7.76
CA MET A 164 11.69 -5.24 -8.59
C MET A 164 11.02 -3.91 -8.37
N ILE A 165 11.81 -2.86 -8.24
CA ILE A 165 11.39 -1.46 -8.17
C ILE A 165 12.17 -0.69 -9.23
N ASN A 166 11.46 0.02 -10.11
CA ASN A 166 12.12 0.79 -11.18
C ASN A 166 12.83 2.03 -10.65
N GLY A 167 12.29 2.67 -9.63
CA GLY A 167 12.89 3.82 -8.95
C GLY A 167 13.55 3.44 -7.62
N GLY A 168 13.28 4.23 -6.57
CA GLY A 168 13.94 4.06 -5.28
C GLY A 168 13.21 3.12 -4.32
N PHE A 169 13.98 2.46 -3.45
CA PHE A 169 13.47 1.73 -2.29
C PHE A 169 14.10 2.32 -1.02
N SER A 170 13.27 2.66 -0.03
CA SER A 170 13.78 3.20 1.22
C SER A 170 13.15 2.54 2.44
N CYS A 171 14.03 2.00 3.30
CA CYS A 171 13.71 1.50 4.64
C CYS A 171 14.54 2.23 5.73
N HIS A 172 14.93 3.46 5.46
CA HIS A 172 15.66 4.34 6.38
C HIS A 172 14.97 4.42 7.75
N THR A 173 15.75 4.39 8.85
CA THR A 173 15.24 4.44 10.25
C THR A 173 14.27 3.31 10.63
N CYS A 174 14.34 2.14 9.96
CA CYS A 174 13.64 0.95 10.42
C CYS A 174 14.44 0.28 11.56
N ASN A 175 14.18 0.74 12.78
CA ASN A 175 15.06 0.47 13.92
C ASN A 175 15.06 -0.98 14.43
N SER A 176 14.07 -1.79 14.07
CA SER A 176 13.98 -3.23 14.41
C SER A 176 14.55 -4.16 13.33
N LEU A 177 14.99 -3.59 12.19
CA LEU A 177 15.49 -4.37 11.08
C LEU A 177 16.94 -4.82 11.37
N THR A 178 17.19 -6.14 11.39
CA THR A 178 18.50 -6.72 11.69
C THR A 178 19.26 -7.20 10.45
N SER A 179 18.54 -7.47 9.35
CA SER A 179 19.07 -7.84 8.04
C SER A 179 18.21 -7.24 6.93
N LEU A 180 18.62 -7.35 5.68
CA LEU A 180 17.87 -6.91 4.51
C LEU A 180 17.07 -8.05 3.87
N GLU A 181 16.80 -9.13 4.62
CA GLU A 181 16.05 -10.28 4.13
C GLU A 181 14.66 -9.86 3.63
N GLY A 182 14.37 -10.23 2.39
CA GLY A 182 13.12 -9.87 1.72
C GLY A 182 13.16 -8.57 0.94
N ALA A 183 14.29 -7.85 0.91
CA ALA A 183 14.42 -6.67 0.04
C ALA A 183 14.21 -7.01 -1.45
N PRO A 184 13.84 -6.04 -2.28
CA PRO A 184 13.79 -6.22 -3.73
C PRO A 184 15.11 -6.77 -4.28
N LYS A 185 15.05 -7.70 -5.23
CA LYS A 185 16.26 -8.21 -5.90
C LYS A 185 16.91 -7.16 -6.78
N LYS A 186 16.08 -6.25 -7.33
CA LYS A 186 16.53 -5.19 -8.23
C LYS A 186 15.85 -3.86 -7.87
N VAL A 187 16.66 -2.81 -7.72
CA VAL A 187 16.25 -1.44 -7.49
C VAL A 187 16.88 -0.58 -8.57
N GLY A 188 16.06 0.02 -9.43
CA GLY A 188 16.54 0.83 -10.56
C GLY A 188 17.13 2.18 -10.13
N GLY A 189 16.61 2.75 -9.05
CA GLY A 189 17.08 3.98 -8.42
C GLY A 189 17.94 3.73 -7.19
N THR A 190 17.75 4.57 -6.17
CA THR A 190 18.48 4.50 -4.90
C THR A 190 17.88 3.47 -3.95
N PHE A 191 18.73 2.66 -3.34
CA PHE A 191 18.40 1.83 -2.18
C PHE A 191 18.95 2.51 -0.91
N CYS A 192 18.07 2.75 0.07
CA CYS A 192 18.44 3.43 1.31
C CYS A 192 17.99 2.63 2.53
N CYS A 193 18.97 2.25 3.36
CA CYS A 193 18.76 1.64 4.68
C CYS A 193 19.54 2.40 5.78
N ASP A 194 19.78 3.71 5.57
CA ASP A 194 20.46 4.55 6.56
C ASP A 194 19.78 4.53 7.92
N MET A 195 20.56 4.71 8.97
CA MET A 195 20.09 4.87 10.36
C MET A 195 19.22 3.70 10.86
N CYS A 196 19.36 2.52 10.25
CA CYS A 196 18.78 1.28 10.77
C CYS A 196 19.66 0.78 11.92
N ILE A 197 19.41 1.30 13.12
CA ILE A 197 20.31 1.14 14.29
C ILE A 197 20.43 -0.29 14.83
N SER A 198 19.62 -1.23 14.35
CA SER A 198 19.73 -2.67 14.67
C SER A 198 20.25 -3.49 13.48
N LEU A 199 20.51 -2.88 12.33
CA LEU A 199 20.96 -3.59 11.13
C LEU A 199 22.42 -4.01 11.29
N ILE A 200 22.64 -5.32 11.43
CA ILE A 200 23.98 -5.93 11.64
C ILE A 200 24.41 -6.78 10.46
N SER A 201 23.55 -7.01 9.47
CA SER A 201 23.84 -7.81 8.29
C SER A 201 23.24 -7.19 7.02
N LEU A 202 23.98 -7.22 5.93
CA LEU A 202 23.50 -6.89 4.57
C LEU A 202 22.92 -8.12 3.85
N GLU A 203 22.71 -9.23 4.55
CA GLU A 203 22.07 -10.42 3.98
C GLU A 203 20.69 -10.06 3.42
N GLY A 204 20.40 -10.50 2.20
CA GLY A 204 19.17 -10.16 1.49
C GLY A 204 19.21 -8.82 0.75
N ALA A 205 20.32 -8.09 0.76
CA ALA A 205 20.47 -6.87 -0.02
C ALA A 205 20.13 -7.06 -1.50
N PRO A 206 19.64 -6.03 -2.20
CA PRO A 206 19.40 -6.09 -3.64
C PRO A 206 20.62 -6.55 -4.40
N LYS A 207 20.45 -7.45 -5.36
CA LYS A 207 21.56 -7.91 -6.22
C LYS A 207 22.00 -6.82 -7.20
N GLU A 208 21.07 -5.94 -7.60
CA GLU A 208 21.35 -4.84 -8.50
C GLU A 208 20.72 -3.55 -7.95
N VAL A 209 21.53 -2.48 -7.91
CA VAL A 209 21.10 -1.12 -7.59
C VAL A 209 21.57 -0.18 -8.70
N GLY A 210 20.62 0.38 -9.46
CA GLY A 210 20.92 1.24 -10.60
C GLY A 210 21.36 2.65 -10.20
N GLY A 211 20.98 3.10 -9.00
CA GLY A 211 21.38 4.36 -8.41
C GLY A 211 22.36 4.17 -7.26
N ARG A 212 22.10 4.86 -6.15
CA ARG A 212 22.98 4.89 -4.97
C ARG A 212 22.59 3.82 -3.97
N PHE A 213 23.56 3.38 -3.15
CA PHE A 213 23.31 2.50 -2.00
C PHE A 213 23.74 3.24 -0.72
N TYR A 214 22.80 3.47 0.18
CA TYR A 214 23.04 4.17 1.44
C TYR A 214 22.80 3.23 2.62
N CYS A 215 23.83 3.08 3.51
CA CYS A 215 23.80 2.29 4.73
C CYS A 215 24.52 2.97 5.89
N ASN A 216 24.50 4.32 5.93
CA ASN A 216 25.17 5.07 6.99
C ASN A 216 24.49 4.85 8.35
N ASN A 217 25.29 4.92 9.43
CA ASN A 217 24.79 4.87 10.80
C ASN A 217 23.97 3.61 11.14
N CYS A 218 24.30 2.47 10.51
CA CYS A 218 23.79 1.16 10.88
C CYS A 218 24.67 0.52 11.95
N ALA A 219 24.11 -0.40 12.78
CA ALA A 219 24.86 -1.09 13.84
C ALA A 219 26.02 -1.92 13.30
N GLY A 220 25.87 -2.50 12.09
CA GLY A 220 26.90 -3.31 11.43
C GLY A 220 28.14 -2.55 10.98
N LYS A 221 28.13 -1.22 10.99
CA LYS A 221 29.26 -0.37 10.57
C LYS A 221 29.86 -0.84 9.24
N PHE A 222 29.00 -1.00 8.24
CA PHE A 222 29.36 -1.56 6.93
C PHE A 222 30.36 -0.67 6.19
N THR A 223 31.17 -1.29 5.34
CA THR A 223 32.10 -0.64 4.44
C THR A 223 31.60 -0.72 2.99
N ILE A 224 32.18 0.10 2.13
CA ILE A 224 31.92 0.02 0.68
C ILE A 224 32.19 -1.40 0.15
N GLU A 225 33.24 -2.06 0.63
CA GLU A 225 33.60 -3.42 0.21
C GLU A 225 32.55 -4.45 0.68
N ASP A 226 31.92 -4.27 1.83
CA ASP A 226 30.84 -5.17 2.29
C ASP A 226 29.63 -5.06 1.38
N VAL A 227 29.26 -3.83 0.96
CA VAL A 227 28.19 -3.62 -0.02
C VAL A 227 28.53 -4.28 -1.36
N LYS A 228 29.73 -4.09 -1.88
CA LYS A 228 30.18 -4.67 -3.16
C LYS A 228 30.16 -6.20 -3.19
N LYS A 229 30.35 -6.87 -2.04
CA LYS A 229 30.26 -8.33 -1.93
C LYS A 229 28.83 -8.85 -2.17
N VAL A 230 27.80 -8.06 -1.85
CA VAL A 230 26.39 -8.50 -1.87
C VAL A 230 25.57 -7.89 -2.98
N SER A 231 25.99 -6.73 -3.53
CA SER A 231 25.20 -5.92 -4.47
C SER A 231 26.08 -5.32 -5.57
N ASN A 232 25.58 -5.36 -6.81
CA ASN A 232 26.13 -4.59 -7.93
C ASN A 232 25.49 -3.21 -7.96
N VAL A 233 26.21 -2.19 -7.49
CA VAL A 233 25.76 -0.81 -7.39
C VAL A 233 26.39 0.02 -8.50
N LYS A 234 25.55 0.69 -9.32
CA LYS A 234 26.05 1.53 -10.43
C LYS A 234 26.41 2.96 -9.99
N GLY A 235 25.80 3.44 -8.93
CA GLY A 235 26.02 4.76 -8.40
C GLY A 235 26.94 4.79 -7.18
N GLU A 236 26.82 5.84 -6.39
CA GLU A 236 27.62 6.05 -5.18
C GLU A 236 27.19 5.06 -4.06
N ILE A 237 28.16 4.57 -3.29
CA ILE A 237 27.93 3.83 -2.05
C ILE A 237 28.36 4.72 -0.89
N LYS A 238 27.48 4.87 0.11
CA LYS A 238 27.76 5.53 1.37
C LYS A 238 27.40 4.61 2.54
N CYS A 239 28.37 4.43 3.44
CA CYS A 239 28.24 3.60 4.63
C CYS A 239 28.74 4.36 5.86
#